data_9f675da930894f7442cf0c5fa4f73259
#
_entry.id   9f675da930894f7442cf0c5fa4f73259
#
_cell.length_a   1.000
_cell.length_b   1.000
_cell.length_c   1.000
_cell.angle_alpha   90.00
_cell.angle_beta   90.00
_cell.angle_gamma   90.00
#
_symmetry.space_group_name_H-M   'P 1'
#
loop_
_entity.id
_entity.type
_entity.pdbx_description
1 polymer ?
#
loop_
_entity_poly.entity_id
_entity_poly.type
_entity_poly.pdbx_seq_one_letter_code
_entity_poly.pdbx_strand_id
1 'polypeptide(L)'
;MRQAIVRWPHVGRRASPLAPRTGRDAPRLSQSLRGARQRAIQSPRLLQSSPIEFRCGAIAPPLLLNSTVELREDDVRVATLLGRSTSRADKYALRRQPSVVVREPLAFLCDREPTAMHEHFAYLSLLEVSSQLRQRRLSPVELTQAMLARIAQLDGHLNAYIRVTAESALADARRAEQEIARGIDRGPLHGVPVAVKDIFDIKGVPTTAGMGIRAHAVADEDATVIRRLRDAGAVMLGKLSMTEGAYAEHRAPFATPRNPWDDAYWPGASSSGSAVAVCAGLCYAALASETGGSIRLPAAANGVTGIKPTWGRVSRHRTFELAATLDHVGVVARSAADAAVVLEAIAGADPDDPTASRSPVPDFSNGLTGDLKGVRLGVDEAWLGAHLDDATARATSAAIAALRELGAELVAVTLPDVNDMIWDWFPVCAVQTALAHESTYPSRRNEYGPSLAALIEQGRALSGMELQRLLLRRRVFRGKLAAVFGAADIVALPVLAGGVPTIERMSNIDDELIADLHRFTCPFNMAGVPSVVLPCGIAKNGLPLVFQMIGAHFSEASLVCAAHAYQAITEWHMRRPTMPRAHAIEPDQARRVAGASCSGILRSQ
;
A
#
# COMPACT_ATOMS: atom_id res chain seq x y z
N MET A 1 -24.47 -28.77 0.72
CA MET A 1 -23.27 -27.93 0.97
C MET A 1 -22.41 -28.65 2.00
N ARG A 2 -21.39 -29.36 1.56
CA ARG A 2 -20.46 -30.09 2.45
C ARG A 2 -19.38 -29.12 2.89
N GLN A 3 -19.21 -28.96 4.20
CA GLN A 3 -18.18 -28.13 4.82
C GLN A 3 -16.80 -28.70 4.45
N ALA A 4 -16.05 -27.99 3.64
CA ALA A 4 -14.62 -28.22 3.48
C ALA A 4 -13.93 -27.67 4.74
N ILE A 5 -13.68 -28.54 5.70
CA ILE A 5 -12.75 -28.25 6.80
C ILE A 5 -11.36 -28.28 6.18
N VAL A 6 -10.74 -27.12 6.06
CA VAL A 6 -9.32 -26.99 5.70
C VAL A 6 -8.52 -27.72 6.80
N ARG A 7 -8.12 -28.95 6.53
CA ARG A 7 -7.17 -29.70 7.37
C ARG A 7 -5.78 -29.25 6.96
N TRP A 8 -5.13 -28.45 7.76
CA TRP A 8 -3.73 -28.14 7.62
C TRP A 8 -2.88 -29.39 7.85
N PRO A 9 -1.83 -29.65 7.04
CA PRO A 9 -1.00 -30.82 7.21
C PRO A 9 -0.27 -30.76 8.55
N HIS A 10 -0.43 -31.81 9.34
CA HIS A 10 0.48 -32.09 10.45
C HIS A 10 1.89 -32.25 9.89
N VAL A 11 2.82 -31.41 10.30
CA VAL A 11 4.26 -31.57 10.04
C VAL A 11 4.75 -32.80 10.78
N GLY A 12 4.46 -33.97 10.23
CA GLY A 12 5.00 -35.25 10.65
C GLY A 12 6.38 -35.42 10.04
N ARG A 13 7.42 -35.18 10.82
CA ARG A 13 8.79 -35.55 10.47
C ARG A 13 8.85 -37.07 10.25
N ARG A 14 9.10 -37.51 9.02
CA ARG A 14 9.63 -38.84 8.77
C ARG A 14 11.08 -38.86 9.22
N ALA A 15 11.34 -39.38 10.41
CA ALA A 15 12.66 -39.81 10.82
C ALA A 15 12.97 -41.15 10.13
N SER A 16 13.97 -41.17 9.25
CA SER A 16 14.52 -42.39 8.72
C SER A 16 15.32 -43.11 9.85
N PRO A 17 15.18 -44.42 10.03
CA PRO A 17 15.91 -45.15 11.04
C PRO A 17 17.37 -45.40 10.59
N LEU A 18 18.33 -44.85 11.30
CA LEU A 18 19.72 -45.29 11.23
C LEU A 18 19.91 -46.52 12.09
N ALA A 19 20.39 -47.60 11.50
CA ALA A 19 20.73 -48.85 12.12
C ALA A 19 21.91 -48.72 13.12
N PRO A 20 22.01 -49.58 14.17
CA PRO A 20 23.03 -49.47 15.19
C PRO A 20 24.36 -50.05 14.70
N ARG A 21 25.44 -49.33 14.84
CA ARG A 21 26.80 -49.87 14.78
C ARG A 21 27.32 -50.06 16.21
N THR A 22 27.58 -51.31 16.52
CA THR A 22 28.33 -51.83 17.70
C THR A 22 29.82 -51.56 17.52
N GLY A 23 30.53 -51.21 18.62
CA GLY A 23 31.98 -51.33 18.66
C GLY A 23 32.66 -50.35 19.63
N ARG A 24 32.83 -50.78 20.86
CA ARG A 24 33.98 -50.64 21.80
C ARG A 24 35.01 -49.54 21.46
N ASP A 25 35.22 -48.63 22.39
CA ASP A 25 36.40 -48.47 23.25
C ASP A 25 36.36 -47.12 23.95
N ALA A 26 36.45 -47.19 25.29
CA ALA A 26 36.72 -46.06 26.16
C ALA A 26 38.25 -45.93 26.39
N PRO A 27 38.74 -44.76 26.73
CA PRO A 27 39.40 -44.67 28.02
C PRO A 27 38.96 -43.50 28.91
N ARG A 28 38.97 -43.83 30.20
CA ARG A 28 38.81 -42.94 31.35
C ARG A 28 39.96 -41.96 31.45
N LEU A 29 39.70 -40.72 31.89
CA LEU A 29 40.60 -39.93 32.75
C LEU A 29 39.73 -38.95 33.57
N SER A 30 39.67 -39.24 34.77
CA SER A 30 39.87 -38.73 36.12
C SER A 30 39.76 -37.21 36.33
N GLN A 31 38.86 -36.89 37.25
CA GLN A 31 38.89 -36.01 38.43
C GLN A 31 40.04 -35.00 38.56
N SER A 32 39.68 -33.76 38.73
CA SER A 32 40.04 -32.79 39.79
C SER A 32 39.59 -31.39 39.26
N LEU A 33 39.01 -30.47 39.97
CA LEU A 33 39.20 -29.97 41.33
C LEU A 33 37.95 -29.13 41.71
N ARG A 34 37.52 -29.34 42.92
CA ARG A 34 36.62 -28.44 43.66
C ARG A 34 37.41 -27.21 44.13
N GLY A 35 36.75 -26.07 44.16
CA GLY A 35 37.06 -25.05 45.16
C GLY A 35 37.33 -23.67 44.60
N ALA A 36 36.40 -22.77 44.79
CA ALA A 36 36.62 -21.50 45.49
C ALA A 36 35.32 -20.70 45.58
N ARG A 37 34.93 -20.50 46.81
CA ARG A 37 33.80 -19.67 47.25
C ARG A 37 34.15 -18.19 47.24
N GLN A 38 33.11 -17.39 46.98
CA GLN A 38 32.76 -16.11 47.66
C GLN A 38 33.85 -15.06 47.89
N ARG A 39 33.59 -13.87 47.35
CA ARG A 39 33.61 -12.54 48.01
C ARG A 39 33.02 -11.52 47.04
N ALA A 40 31.85 -10.97 47.36
CA ALA A 40 31.58 -9.73 48.10
C ALA A 40 31.63 -8.46 47.24
N ILE A 41 30.47 -8.01 46.92
CA ILE A 41 29.84 -6.66 46.97
C ILE A 41 30.82 -5.54 47.38
N GLN A 42 30.95 -4.53 46.50
CA GLN A 42 30.99 -3.11 46.86
C GLN A 42 30.86 -2.22 45.59
N SER A 43 29.81 -1.41 45.54
CA SER A 43 29.62 -0.23 44.68
C SER A 43 30.19 1.02 45.42
N PRO A 44 30.07 2.25 44.91
CA PRO A 44 30.37 2.83 43.59
C PRO A 44 31.32 4.05 43.74
N ARG A 45 31.89 4.54 42.67
CA ARG A 45 32.39 5.92 42.60
C ARG A 45 31.94 6.63 41.32
N LEU A 46 31.22 7.70 41.55
CA LEU A 46 30.92 8.76 40.63
C LEU A 46 32.18 9.38 40.01
N LEU A 47 32.21 9.53 38.71
CA LEU A 47 33.08 10.51 38.04
C LEU A 47 32.21 11.45 37.26
N GLN A 48 32.22 12.70 37.76
CA GLN A 48 31.71 13.87 37.08
C GLN A 48 32.59 14.17 35.86
N SER A 49 32.02 14.40 34.70
CA SER A 49 32.71 15.05 33.58
C SER A 49 31.96 16.32 33.19
N SER A 50 32.71 17.38 33.13
CA SER A 50 32.34 18.77 32.87
C SER A 50 31.80 19.01 31.46
N PRO A 51 31.04 20.08 31.25
CA PRO A 51 30.50 20.43 29.93
C PRO A 51 31.54 21.15 29.07
N ILE A 52 31.57 20.79 27.79
CA ILE A 52 32.31 21.50 26.75
C ILE A 52 31.39 22.57 26.16
N GLU A 53 31.72 23.84 26.45
CA GLU A 53 31.13 25.00 25.79
C GLU A 53 31.63 25.09 24.34
N PHE A 54 30.73 25.13 23.39
CA PHE A 54 31.00 25.62 22.04
C PHE A 54 30.52 27.07 21.92
N ARG A 55 31.50 27.97 21.72
CA ARG A 55 31.27 29.40 21.44
C ARG A 55 30.67 29.58 20.05
N CYS A 56 29.52 30.27 19.99
CA CYS A 56 28.98 30.89 18.78
C CYS A 56 29.86 32.08 18.37
N GLY A 57 30.39 32.02 17.14
CA GLY A 57 30.92 33.17 16.44
C GLY A 57 29.85 33.80 15.57
N ALA A 58 29.55 35.06 15.86
CA ALA A 58 28.64 35.87 15.08
C ALA A 58 29.33 36.37 13.80
N ILE A 59 28.64 36.29 12.65
CA ILE A 59 28.96 37.04 11.43
C ILE A 59 27.68 37.69 10.91
N ALA A 60 27.77 38.98 10.65
CA ALA A 60 26.75 39.95 10.29
C ALA A 60 26.23 39.84 8.83
N PRO A 61 25.20 40.61 8.44
CA PRO A 61 24.27 40.30 7.34
C PRO A 61 24.72 40.83 5.96
N PRO A 62 24.05 40.35 4.88
CA PRO A 62 24.43 40.70 3.51
C PRO A 62 23.80 41.99 3.00
N LEU A 63 24.55 42.63 2.15
CA LEU A 63 24.22 43.80 1.37
C LEU A 63 23.16 43.49 0.28
N LEU A 64 22.16 44.34 0.22
CA LEU A 64 21.22 44.52 -0.89
C LEU A 64 21.95 44.99 -2.16
N LEU A 65 21.73 44.32 -3.27
CA LEU A 65 21.94 44.86 -4.60
C LEU A 65 20.70 44.61 -5.45
N ASN A 66 19.94 45.67 -5.66
CA ASN A 66 18.94 45.80 -6.70
C ASN A 66 19.64 45.91 -8.07
N SER A 67 19.27 45.10 -9.02
CA SER A 67 19.44 45.41 -10.45
C SER A 67 18.27 44.83 -11.24
N THR A 68 17.33 45.68 -11.56
CA THR A 68 16.34 45.54 -12.61
C THR A 68 17.05 45.50 -13.97
N VAL A 69 16.79 44.46 -14.75
CA VAL A 69 17.14 44.39 -16.18
C VAL A 69 15.83 44.41 -16.95
N GLU A 70 15.57 45.54 -17.59
CA GLU A 70 14.56 45.68 -18.63
C GLU A 70 15.06 44.95 -19.90
N LEU A 71 14.27 44.02 -20.42
CA LEU A 71 14.45 43.50 -21.78
C LEU A 71 13.52 44.24 -22.72
N ARG A 72 14.12 44.92 -23.72
CA ARG A 72 13.43 45.53 -24.85
C ARG A 72 13.04 44.47 -25.87
N GLU A 73 11.79 44.61 -26.33
CA GLU A 73 11.33 44.01 -27.60
C GLU A 73 12.14 44.62 -28.75
N ASP A 74 12.82 43.78 -29.52
CA ASP A 74 13.15 43.88 -30.94
C ASP A 74 14.33 42.98 -31.23
N ASP A 75 14.05 41.83 -31.86
CA ASP A 75 14.97 41.21 -32.84
C ASP A 75 14.34 39.89 -33.37
N VAL A 76 13.37 40.07 -34.29
CA VAL A 76 12.98 39.05 -35.26
C VAL A 76 13.54 39.46 -36.60
N ARG A 77 14.60 38.81 -37.09
CA ARG A 77 14.88 38.72 -38.54
C ARG A 77 15.67 37.46 -38.91
N VAL A 78 14.96 36.57 -39.54
CA VAL A 78 15.25 35.79 -40.74
C VAL A 78 16.72 35.64 -41.15
N ALA A 79 17.19 34.40 -41.26
CA ALA A 79 18.16 33.97 -42.27
C ALA A 79 17.87 32.53 -42.72
N THR A 80 17.25 32.42 -43.88
CA THR A 80 17.28 31.25 -44.76
C THR A 80 18.65 31.24 -45.46
N LEU A 81 19.36 30.11 -45.53
CA LEU A 81 20.13 29.66 -46.69
C LEU A 81 20.95 28.38 -46.43
N LEU A 82 20.53 27.33 -47.10
CA LEU A 82 21.30 26.34 -47.88
C LEU A 82 22.65 25.78 -47.33
N GLY A 83 22.72 24.44 -47.28
CA GLY A 83 23.98 23.74 -47.40
C GLY A 83 23.97 22.27 -46.95
N ARG A 84 23.99 21.38 -47.90
CA ARG A 84 24.07 19.90 -47.81
C ARG A 84 25.24 19.44 -46.95
N SER A 85 25.03 18.42 -46.10
CA SER A 85 25.96 17.29 -45.99
C SER A 85 25.34 16.14 -45.17
N THR A 86 25.53 14.95 -45.67
CA THR A 86 25.03 13.66 -45.21
C THR A 86 25.93 13.07 -44.13
N SER A 87 25.38 12.74 -42.97
CA SER A 87 25.92 11.67 -42.11
C SER A 87 24.84 10.96 -41.30
N ARG A 88 25.06 9.69 -41.09
CA ARG A 88 24.11 8.68 -40.57
C ARG A 88 23.75 8.85 -39.07
N ALA A 89 24.22 9.93 -38.45
CA ALA A 89 24.01 10.21 -37.03
C ALA A 89 22.73 11.03 -36.70
N ASP A 90 22.14 11.69 -37.70
CA ASP A 90 21.05 12.66 -37.46
C ASP A 90 19.65 12.07 -37.50
N LYS A 91 19.50 10.74 -37.64
CA LYS A 91 18.18 10.11 -37.67
C LYS A 91 17.55 9.85 -36.29
N TYR A 92 18.26 10.06 -35.21
CA TYR A 92 17.77 9.82 -33.84
C TYR A 92 17.53 11.07 -33.01
N ALA A 93 17.87 12.26 -33.49
CA ALA A 93 17.76 13.51 -32.72
C ALA A 93 16.41 14.25 -32.87
N LEU A 94 15.50 13.79 -33.73
CA LEU A 94 14.24 14.52 -34.05
C LEU A 94 12.94 13.88 -33.48
N ARG A 95 13.03 13.05 -32.43
CA ARG A 95 11.85 12.49 -31.77
C ARG A 95 11.79 12.72 -30.26
N ARG A 96 12.28 13.85 -29.78
CA ARG A 96 12.06 14.28 -28.38
C ARG A 96 11.54 15.71 -28.34
N GLN A 97 10.39 15.95 -28.95
CA GLN A 97 9.51 16.99 -28.44
C GLN A 97 8.54 16.29 -27.50
N PRO A 98 8.38 16.76 -26.23
CA PRO A 98 7.27 16.30 -25.42
C PRO A 98 6.01 16.64 -26.22
N SER A 99 5.18 15.63 -26.46
CA SER A 99 3.85 15.84 -27.00
C SER A 99 3.14 16.79 -26.03
N VAL A 100 3.06 18.05 -26.40
CA VAL A 100 2.14 19.00 -25.76
C VAL A 100 0.76 18.46 -26.05
N VAL A 101 0.21 17.71 -25.11
CA VAL A 101 -1.22 17.39 -25.09
C VAL A 101 -1.90 18.74 -24.93
N VAL A 102 -2.37 19.30 -26.04
CA VAL A 102 -3.24 20.48 -26.03
C VAL A 102 -4.52 20.03 -25.31
N ARG A 103 -4.59 20.31 -24.02
CA ARG A 103 -5.78 20.05 -23.21
C ARG A 103 -6.79 21.12 -23.56
N GLU A 104 -7.99 20.69 -23.97
CA GLU A 104 -9.12 21.58 -24.21
C GLU A 104 -9.38 22.46 -22.99
N PRO A 105 -9.64 23.76 -23.16
CA PRO A 105 -10.00 24.66 -22.06
C PRO A 105 -11.29 24.19 -21.37
N LEU A 106 -11.36 24.34 -20.06
CA LEU A 106 -12.53 24.02 -19.22
C LEU A 106 -13.87 24.64 -19.72
N ALA A 107 -13.81 25.68 -20.52
CA ALA A 107 -14.99 26.30 -21.17
C ALA A 107 -15.75 25.32 -22.08
N PHE A 108 -15.10 24.24 -22.61
CA PHE A 108 -15.75 23.21 -23.43
C PHE A 108 -16.54 22.17 -22.62
N LEU A 109 -16.43 22.21 -21.28
CA LEU A 109 -17.08 21.21 -20.40
C LEU A 109 -18.53 21.62 -20.00
N CYS A 110 -18.91 22.88 -20.18
CA CYS A 110 -20.24 23.36 -19.80
C CYS A 110 -21.37 22.74 -20.63
N ASP A 111 -21.08 22.19 -21.81
CA ASP A 111 -22.09 21.59 -22.72
C ASP A 111 -22.11 20.05 -22.65
N ARG A 112 -21.30 19.41 -21.78
CA ARG A 112 -21.30 17.95 -21.62
C ARG A 112 -22.38 17.53 -20.60
N GLU A 113 -23.03 16.38 -20.89
CA GLU A 113 -23.93 15.75 -19.91
C GLU A 113 -23.22 15.57 -18.55
N PRO A 114 -23.93 15.74 -17.42
CA PRO A 114 -23.34 15.62 -16.07
C PRO A 114 -22.53 14.34 -15.85
N THR A 115 -22.92 13.25 -16.46
CA THR A 115 -22.23 11.95 -16.41
C THR A 115 -20.83 11.98 -17.03
N ALA A 116 -20.65 12.67 -18.16
CA ALA A 116 -19.36 12.80 -18.85
C ALA A 116 -18.38 13.68 -18.04
N MET A 117 -18.88 14.68 -17.34
CA MET A 117 -18.07 15.53 -16.45
C MET A 117 -17.61 14.76 -15.21
N HIS A 118 -18.46 13.95 -14.59
CA HIS A 118 -18.10 13.12 -13.44
C HIS A 118 -17.02 12.09 -13.80
N GLU A 119 -17.09 11.50 -15.00
CA GLU A 119 -16.08 10.56 -15.47
C GLU A 119 -14.74 11.25 -15.74
N HIS A 120 -14.74 12.46 -16.28
CA HIS A 120 -13.53 13.23 -16.51
C HIS A 120 -12.76 13.47 -15.22
N PHE A 121 -13.40 13.98 -14.16
CA PHE A 121 -12.75 14.24 -12.87
C PHE A 121 -12.26 12.94 -12.20
N ALA A 122 -13.01 11.85 -12.29
CA ALA A 122 -12.71 10.60 -11.61
C ALA A 122 -11.32 10.01 -11.95
N TYR A 123 -10.79 10.34 -13.14
CA TYR A 123 -9.55 9.76 -13.64
C TYR A 123 -8.39 10.75 -13.84
N LEU A 124 -8.55 12.00 -13.42
CA LEU A 124 -7.40 12.90 -13.23
C LEU A 124 -6.49 12.33 -12.15
N SER A 125 -5.19 12.59 -12.20
CA SER A 125 -4.30 12.28 -11.08
C SER A 125 -4.63 13.14 -9.87
N LEU A 126 -4.26 12.68 -8.67
CA LEU A 126 -4.39 13.45 -7.43
C LEU A 126 -3.67 14.79 -7.57
N LEU A 127 -2.45 14.79 -8.11
CA LEU A 127 -1.65 16.01 -8.29
C LEU A 127 -2.26 16.99 -9.30
N GLU A 128 -2.88 16.51 -10.38
CA GLU A 128 -3.61 17.36 -11.34
C GLU A 128 -4.79 18.05 -10.67
N VAL A 129 -5.58 17.29 -9.92
CA VAL A 129 -6.72 17.81 -9.15
C VAL A 129 -6.26 18.80 -8.11
N SER A 130 -5.24 18.47 -7.32
CA SER A 130 -4.64 19.36 -6.32
C SER A 130 -4.21 20.69 -6.95
N SER A 131 -3.57 20.64 -8.11
CA SER A 131 -3.16 21.84 -8.84
C SER A 131 -4.37 22.71 -9.25
N GLN A 132 -5.46 22.10 -9.74
CA GLN A 132 -6.68 22.82 -10.14
C GLN A 132 -7.39 23.44 -8.92
N LEU A 133 -7.47 22.72 -7.79
CA LEU A 133 -8.03 23.22 -6.54
C LEU A 133 -7.26 24.44 -6.01
N ARG A 134 -5.92 24.36 -5.92
CA ARG A 134 -5.08 25.49 -5.47
C ARG A 134 -5.16 26.69 -6.38
N GLN A 135 -5.31 26.46 -7.69
CA GLN A 135 -5.53 27.54 -8.68
C GLN A 135 -6.98 28.03 -8.73
N ARG A 136 -7.87 27.51 -7.89
CA ARG A 136 -9.31 27.84 -7.84
C ARG A 136 -10.03 27.63 -9.18
N ARG A 137 -9.52 26.72 -10.01
CA ARG A 137 -10.17 26.31 -11.28
C ARG A 137 -11.18 25.19 -11.08
N LEU A 138 -11.14 24.55 -9.92
CA LEU A 138 -12.04 23.50 -9.48
C LEU A 138 -12.38 23.76 -8.01
N SER A 139 -13.65 23.60 -7.63
CA SER A 139 -14.11 23.69 -6.25
C SER A 139 -13.95 22.32 -5.54
N PRO A 140 -13.43 22.27 -4.29
CA PRO A 140 -13.46 21.06 -3.48
C PRO A 140 -14.89 20.50 -3.30
N VAL A 141 -15.89 21.40 -3.22
CA VAL A 141 -17.30 21.01 -3.05
C VAL A 141 -17.84 20.36 -4.30
N GLU A 142 -17.63 20.95 -5.48
CA GLU A 142 -18.04 20.38 -6.78
C GLU A 142 -17.37 19.04 -7.02
N LEU A 143 -16.07 18.94 -6.76
CA LEU A 143 -15.32 17.71 -6.90
C LEU A 143 -15.87 16.60 -5.98
N THR A 144 -16.14 16.93 -4.72
CA THR A 144 -16.68 15.97 -3.75
C THR A 144 -18.08 15.52 -4.15
N GLN A 145 -18.93 16.42 -4.62
CA GLN A 145 -20.26 16.09 -5.14
C GLN A 145 -20.18 15.15 -6.35
N ALA A 146 -19.28 15.43 -7.30
CA ALA A 146 -19.06 14.55 -8.45
C ALA A 146 -18.59 13.14 -8.04
N MET A 147 -17.68 13.05 -7.07
CA MET A 147 -17.21 11.76 -6.53
C MET A 147 -18.33 11.00 -5.81
N LEU A 148 -19.12 11.66 -4.97
CA LEU A 148 -20.25 11.05 -4.27
C LEU A 148 -21.34 10.57 -5.25
N ALA A 149 -21.62 11.35 -6.30
CA ALA A 149 -22.55 10.94 -7.36
C ALA A 149 -22.04 9.69 -8.09
N ARG A 150 -20.73 9.62 -8.42
CA ARG A 150 -20.13 8.46 -9.04
C ARG A 150 -20.16 7.23 -8.11
N ILE A 151 -19.90 7.38 -6.82
CA ILE A 151 -20.04 6.31 -5.84
C ILE A 151 -21.49 5.79 -5.84
N ALA A 152 -22.49 6.67 -5.75
CA ALA A 152 -23.89 6.29 -5.78
C ALA A 152 -24.28 5.53 -7.06
N GLN A 153 -23.66 5.88 -8.19
CA GLN A 153 -23.89 5.24 -9.49
C GLN A 153 -23.28 3.84 -9.61
N LEU A 154 -22.07 3.63 -9.09
CA LEU A 154 -21.29 2.42 -9.39
C LEU A 154 -21.16 1.47 -8.19
N ASP A 155 -21.19 1.99 -6.97
CA ASP A 155 -20.83 1.19 -5.81
C ASP A 155 -21.90 0.17 -5.38
N GLY A 156 -23.15 0.37 -5.81
CA GLY A 156 -24.19 -0.65 -5.65
C GLY A 156 -23.87 -1.97 -6.37
N HIS A 157 -23.05 -1.91 -7.44
CA HIS A 157 -22.50 -3.09 -8.10
C HIS A 157 -21.14 -3.49 -7.53
N LEU A 158 -20.24 -2.53 -7.32
CA LEU A 158 -18.83 -2.81 -6.95
C LEU A 158 -18.63 -3.18 -5.48
N ASN A 159 -19.50 -2.72 -4.58
CA ASN A 159 -19.42 -2.95 -3.13
C ASN A 159 -18.06 -2.52 -2.51
N ALA A 160 -17.41 -1.51 -3.09
CA ALA A 160 -16.12 -1.03 -2.60
C ALA A 160 -16.23 -0.32 -1.25
N TYR A 161 -17.36 0.35 -0.98
CA TYR A 161 -17.62 1.05 0.27
C TYR A 161 -18.46 0.21 1.21
N ILE A 162 -18.02 0.07 2.45
CA ILE A 162 -18.84 -0.46 3.55
C ILE A 162 -19.70 0.66 4.15
N ARG A 163 -19.23 1.91 4.02
CA ARG A 163 -19.93 3.11 4.49
C ARG A 163 -19.43 4.36 3.77
N VAL A 164 -20.35 5.09 3.15
CA VAL A 164 -20.09 6.44 2.62
C VAL A 164 -20.44 7.46 3.70
N THR A 165 -19.57 8.46 3.93
CA THR A 165 -19.74 9.53 4.93
C THR A 165 -20.00 10.86 4.22
N ALA A 166 -21.04 10.93 3.37
CA ALA A 166 -21.30 12.03 2.47
C ALA A 166 -21.42 13.39 3.16
N GLU A 167 -22.13 13.46 4.29
CA GLU A 167 -22.34 14.71 5.04
C GLU A 167 -21.01 15.28 5.56
N SER A 168 -20.19 14.44 6.22
CA SER A 168 -18.89 14.88 6.72
C SER A 168 -17.92 15.19 5.57
N ALA A 169 -17.95 14.45 4.46
CA ALA A 169 -17.14 14.72 3.28
C ALA A 169 -17.46 16.10 2.70
N LEU A 170 -18.74 16.45 2.56
CA LEU A 170 -19.15 17.78 2.10
C LEU A 170 -18.81 18.89 3.11
N ALA A 171 -18.82 18.61 4.41
CA ALA A 171 -18.36 19.55 5.43
C ALA A 171 -16.84 19.79 5.33
N ASP A 172 -16.04 18.73 5.14
CA ASP A 172 -14.60 18.82 4.89
C ASP A 172 -14.30 19.61 3.62
N ALA A 173 -15.03 19.34 2.54
CA ALA A 173 -14.90 20.04 1.26
C ALA A 173 -15.20 21.54 1.37
N ARG A 174 -16.29 21.93 2.06
CA ARG A 174 -16.63 23.33 2.31
C ARG A 174 -15.57 24.04 3.14
N ARG A 175 -15.00 23.35 4.14
CA ARG A 175 -13.90 23.91 4.94
C ARG A 175 -12.66 24.13 4.07
N ALA A 176 -12.27 23.16 3.25
CA ALA A 176 -11.14 23.28 2.33
C ALA A 176 -11.35 24.43 1.32
N GLU A 177 -12.54 24.56 0.76
CA GLU A 177 -12.89 25.66 -0.16
C GLU A 177 -12.72 27.03 0.49
N GLN A 178 -13.24 27.20 1.73
CA GLN A 178 -13.08 28.44 2.48
C GLN A 178 -11.62 28.76 2.83
N GLU A 179 -10.83 27.76 3.20
CA GLU A 179 -9.42 27.88 3.50
C GLU A 179 -8.62 28.30 2.24
N ILE A 180 -8.82 27.63 1.12
CA ILE A 180 -8.20 27.96 -0.18
C ILE A 180 -8.61 29.38 -0.63
N ALA A 181 -9.88 29.78 -0.44
CA ALA A 181 -10.33 31.13 -0.75
C ALA A 181 -9.62 32.21 0.08
N ARG A 182 -9.22 31.88 1.32
CA ARG A 182 -8.45 32.77 2.23
C ARG A 182 -6.94 32.71 1.98
N GLY A 183 -6.47 31.91 1.01
CA GLY A 183 -5.05 31.74 0.71
C GLY A 183 -4.31 30.76 1.63
N ILE A 184 -5.04 29.97 2.43
CA ILE A 184 -4.46 28.90 3.24
C ILE A 184 -4.22 27.69 2.32
N ASP A 185 -2.97 27.23 2.27
CA ASP A 185 -2.56 26.00 1.55
C ASP A 185 -2.03 24.98 2.55
N ARG A 186 -2.69 23.82 2.63
CA ARG A 186 -2.28 22.68 3.48
C ARG A 186 -1.46 21.65 2.69
N GLY A 187 -1.06 21.95 1.48
CA GLY A 187 -0.30 21.05 0.60
C GLY A 187 -1.18 20.26 -0.38
N PRO A 188 -0.59 19.22 -1.01
CA PRO A 188 -1.20 18.56 -2.17
C PRO A 188 -2.49 17.79 -1.88
N LEU A 189 -2.81 17.48 -0.64
CA LEU A 189 -4.06 16.80 -0.26
C LEU A 189 -5.21 17.76 0.06
N HIS A 190 -4.96 19.09 0.07
CA HIS A 190 -5.96 20.06 0.49
C HIS A 190 -7.18 20.07 -0.45
N GLY A 191 -8.33 19.61 0.05
CA GLY A 191 -9.58 19.50 -0.69
C GLY A 191 -9.70 18.27 -1.58
N VAL A 192 -8.74 17.34 -1.54
CA VAL A 192 -8.73 16.13 -2.37
C VAL A 192 -9.52 14.99 -1.72
N PRO A 193 -10.49 14.35 -2.44
CA PRO A 193 -11.27 13.22 -1.96
C PRO A 193 -10.45 11.94 -1.85
N VAL A 194 -10.36 11.38 -0.63
CA VAL A 194 -9.71 10.11 -0.31
C VAL A 194 -10.66 9.19 0.47
N ALA A 195 -10.36 7.91 0.53
CA ALA A 195 -11.12 6.96 1.32
C ALA A 195 -10.19 6.05 2.12
N VAL A 196 -10.71 5.34 3.13
CA VAL A 196 -9.88 4.56 4.02
C VAL A 196 -10.47 3.18 4.28
N LYS A 197 -9.64 2.15 4.32
CA LYS A 197 -10.04 0.80 4.71
C LYS A 197 -10.75 0.81 6.05
N ASP A 198 -11.78 -0.02 6.22
CA ASP A 198 -12.59 -0.06 7.45
C ASP A 198 -11.89 -0.71 8.65
N ILE A 199 -10.60 -0.48 8.76
CA ILE A 199 -9.73 -0.90 9.86
C ILE A 199 -9.24 0.31 10.69
N PHE A 200 -9.33 1.52 10.14
CA PHE A 200 -8.88 2.76 10.78
C PHE A 200 -10.04 3.45 11.49
N ASP A 201 -9.84 3.81 12.74
CA ASP A 201 -10.83 4.56 13.50
C ASP A 201 -11.02 5.97 12.92
N ILE A 202 -12.29 6.31 12.64
CA ILE A 202 -12.75 7.67 12.37
C ILE A 202 -13.73 8.02 13.49
N LYS A 203 -13.45 9.08 14.24
CA LYS A 203 -14.29 9.52 15.36
C LYS A 203 -15.75 9.65 14.95
N GLY A 204 -16.64 9.03 15.73
CA GLY A 204 -18.08 9.04 15.50
C GLY A 204 -18.57 8.10 14.40
N VAL A 205 -17.67 7.33 13.75
CA VAL A 205 -18.00 6.38 12.70
C VAL A 205 -17.68 4.96 13.16
N PRO A 206 -18.54 3.97 12.89
CA PRO A 206 -18.24 2.57 13.18
C PRO A 206 -16.98 2.10 12.43
N THR A 207 -16.09 1.39 13.15
CA THR A 207 -14.96 0.65 12.60
C THR A 207 -15.23 -0.83 12.76
N THR A 208 -15.70 -1.47 11.68
CA THR A 208 -16.16 -2.85 11.75
C THR A 208 -15.06 -3.87 11.54
N ALA A 209 -13.95 -3.50 10.90
CA ALA A 209 -12.91 -4.42 10.44
C ALA A 209 -13.47 -5.60 9.60
N GLY A 210 -14.56 -5.37 8.85
CA GLY A 210 -15.27 -6.40 8.09
C GLY A 210 -15.98 -7.44 8.95
N MET A 211 -16.17 -7.20 10.24
CA MET A 211 -16.70 -8.15 11.24
C MET A 211 -18.11 -7.76 11.68
N GLY A 212 -19.07 -8.67 11.57
CA GLY A 212 -20.44 -8.48 12.06
C GLY A 212 -20.50 -8.15 13.55
N ILE A 213 -19.67 -8.79 14.36
CA ILE A 213 -19.54 -8.55 15.82
C ILE A 213 -19.17 -7.10 16.16
N ARG A 214 -18.57 -6.36 15.22
CA ARG A 214 -18.15 -4.96 15.36
C ARG A 214 -19.01 -3.97 14.54
N ALA A 215 -20.13 -4.41 13.98
CA ALA A 215 -20.97 -3.58 13.09
C ALA A 215 -21.37 -2.22 13.72
N HIS A 216 -21.42 -2.14 15.05
CA HIS A 216 -21.80 -0.96 15.84
C HIS A 216 -20.66 -0.42 16.71
N ALA A 217 -19.41 -0.84 16.48
CA ALA A 217 -18.26 -0.38 17.26
C ALA A 217 -17.83 1.04 16.78
N VAL A 218 -18.49 2.06 17.34
CA VAL A 218 -18.22 3.47 17.02
C VAL A 218 -16.93 3.91 17.70
N ALA A 219 -16.02 4.49 16.91
CA ALA A 219 -14.77 5.03 17.41
C ALA A 219 -14.98 6.36 18.16
N ASP A 220 -14.31 6.53 19.30
CA ASP A 220 -14.36 7.74 20.14
C ASP A 220 -13.32 8.80 19.73
N GLU A 221 -12.27 8.37 18.99
CA GLU A 221 -11.21 9.22 18.46
C GLU A 221 -10.81 8.78 17.05
N ASP A 222 -10.09 9.67 16.34
CA ASP A 222 -9.47 9.35 15.06
C ASP A 222 -8.17 8.56 15.25
N ALA A 223 -7.92 7.58 14.39
CA ALA A 223 -6.58 7.00 14.23
C ALA A 223 -5.56 8.09 13.83
N THR A 224 -4.30 7.91 14.19
CA THR A 224 -3.26 8.90 13.86
C THR A 224 -3.19 9.21 12.36
N VAL A 225 -3.32 8.19 11.50
CA VAL A 225 -3.34 8.40 10.05
C VAL A 225 -4.55 9.21 9.57
N ILE A 226 -5.69 9.11 10.27
CA ILE A 226 -6.88 9.92 9.98
C ILE A 226 -6.67 11.38 10.41
N ARG A 227 -6.11 11.62 11.61
CA ARG A 227 -5.75 12.97 12.06
C ARG A 227 -4.82 13.64 11.05
N ARG A 228 -3.76 12.95 10.61
CA ARG A 228 -2.78 13.45 9.64
C ARG A 228 -3.40 13.80 8.28
N LEU A 229 -4.30 12.96 7.77
CA LEU A 229 -5.04 13.28 6.54
C LEU A 229 -5.94 14.50 6.70
N ARG A 230 -6.61 14.66 7.85
CA ARG A 230 -7.40 15.86 8.15
C ARG A 230 -6.53 17.11 8.27
N ASP A 231 -5.36 16.98 8.89
CA ASP A 231 -4.38 18.09 9.04
C ASP A 231 -3.86 18.55 7.67
N ALA A 232 -3.68 17.59 6.74
CA ALA A 232 -3.35 17.87 5.34
C ALA A 232 -4.55 18.39 4.52
N GLY A 233 -5.74 18.51 5.13
CA GLY A 233 -6.94 19.04 4.48
C GLY A 233 -7.64 18.08 3.51
N ALA A 234 -7.36 16.77 3.57
CA ALA A 234 -8.02 15.77 2.73
C ALA A 234 -9.52 15.67 3.04
N VAL A 235 -10.32 15.37 2.03
CA VAL A 235 -11.77 15.13 2.15
C VAL A 235 -12.02 13.64 2.29
N MET A 236 -12.62 13.23 3.42
CA MET A 236 -12.83 11.82 3.75
C MET A 236 -14.17 11.33 3.20
N LEU A 237 -14.14 10.50 2.11
CA LEU A 237 -15.38 10.01 1.47
C LEU A 237 -16.07 8.89 2.24
N GLY A 238 -15.31 8.08 3.01
CA GLY A 238 -15.88 6.97 3.76
C GLY A 238 -14.93 5.83 4.04
N LYS A 239 -15.53 4.71 4.48
CA LYS A 239 -14.87 3.48 4.91
C LYS A 239 -15.02 2.42 3.81
N LEU A 240 -13.92 1.78 3.44
CA LEU A 240 -13.83 0.82 2.33
C LEU A 240 -13.90 -0.62 2.83
N SER A 241 -14.60 -1.44 2.06
CA SER A 241 -14.83 -2.86 2.36
C SER A 241 -13.53 -3.65 2.46
N MET A 242 -13.53 -4.62 3.35
CA MET A 242 -12.40 -5.48 3.63
C MET A 242 -12.85 -6.87 4.08
N THR A 243 -11.96 -7.85 4.04
CA THR A 243 -12.22 -9.17 4.60
C THR A 243 -12.33 -9.14 6.11
N GLU A 244 -13.03 -10.13 6.68
CA GLU A 244 -13.27 -10.25 8.13
C GLU A 244 -11.95 -10.24 8.92
N GLY A 245 -11.83 -9.29 9.86
CA GLY A 245 -10.63 -9.14 10.70
C GLY A 245 -9.33 -8.94 9.92
N ALA A 246 -9.40 -8.42 8.68
CA ALA A 246 -8.28 -8.28 7.76
C ALA A 246 -7.61 -9.62 7.34
N TYR A 247 -8.28 -10.75 7.52
CA TYR A 247 -7.74 -12.07 7.17
C TYR A 247 -8.18 -12.55 5.78
N ALA A 248 -8.91 -13.66 5.64
CA ALA A 248 -9.07 -14.35 4.37
C ALA A 248 -10.34 -13.96 3.59
N GLU A 249 -11.50 -13.98 4.24
CA GLU A 249 -12.81 -13.99 3.59
C GLU A 249 -13.64 -12.74 3.90
N HIS A 250 -14.47 -12.33 2.95
CA HIS A 250 -15.56 -11.41 3.23
C HIS A 250 -16.72 -12.17 3.86
N ARG A 251 -17.47 -11.51 4.75
CA ARG A 251 -18.56 -12.14 5.47
C ARG A 251 -19.76 -11.23 5.61
N ALA A 252 -20.96 -11.83 5.56
CA ALA A 252 -22.19 -11.15 5.96
C ALA A 252 -22.05 -10.51 7.37
N PRO A 253 -22.64 -9.32 7.61
CA PRO A 253 -23.62 -8.66 6.73
C PRO A 253 -23.01 -7.83 5.58
N PHE A 254 -21.69 -7.80 5.44
CA PHE A 254 -20.99 -6.97 4.45
C PHE A 254 -20.85 -7.69 3.11
N ALA A 255 -21.12 -6.96 2.02
CA ALA A 255 -20.99 -7.48 0.68
C ALA A 255 -19.51 -7.60 0.26
N THR A 256 -19.20 -8.62 -0.55
CA THR A 256 -17.89 -8.78 -1.15
C THR A 256 -17.69 -7.76 -2.28
N PRO A 257 -16.60 -7.01 -2.31
CA PRO A 257 -16.25 -6.18 -3.46
C PRO A 257 -16.08 -7.01 -4.73
N ARG A 258 -16.43 -6.41 -5.87
CA ARG A 258 -16.27 -7.03 -7.19
C ARG A 258 -15.07 -6.44 -7.91
N ASN A 259 -14.36 -7.27 -8.67
CA ASN A 259 -13.25 -6.80 -9.48
C ASN A 259 -13.78 -5.94 -10.65
N PRO A 260 -13.38 -4.68 -10.80
CA PRO A 260 -13.88 -3.80 -11.85
C PRO A 260 -13.51 -4.25 -13.28
N TRP A 261 -12.51 -5.11 -13.45
CA TRP A 261 -12.12 -5.64 -14.75
C TRP A 261 -13.04 -6.77 -15.19
N ASP A 262 -13.42 -7.66 -14.24
CA ASP A 262 -14.33 -8.78 -14.49
C ASP A 262 -14.80 -9.36 -13.16
N ASP A 263 -16.12 -9.44 -12.95
CA ASP A 263 -16.77 -9.95 -11.73
C ASP A 263 -16.46 -11.41 -11.42
N ALA A 264 -16.04 -12.21 -12.41
CA ALA A 264 -15.65 -13.60 -12.22
C ALA A 264 -14.30 -13.75 -11.51
N TYR A 265 -13.53 -12.66 -11.36
CA TYR A 265 -12.20 -12.70 -10.80
C TYR A 265 -12.12 -12.07 -9.42
N TRP A 266 -11.17 -12.58 -8.66
CA TRP A 266 -10.91 -12.13 -7.30
C TRP A 266 -10.48 -10.64 -7.24
N PRO A 267 -11.08 -9.82 -6.36
CA PRO A 267 -10.70 -8.41 -6.21
C PRO A 267 -9.45 -8.20 -5.35
N GLY A 268 -8.80 -9.29 -4.90
CA GLY A 268 -7.73 -9.23 -3.92
C GLY A 268 -8.25 -9.14 -2.48
N ALA A 269 -7.41 -9.50 -1.52
CA ALA A 269 -7.66 -9.42 -0.08
C ALA A 269 -6.39 -8.91 0.65
N SER A 270 -6.56 -8.32 1.82
CA SER A 270 -7.77 -7.98 2.58
C SER A 270 -8.28 -6.56 2.30
N SER A 271 -7.51 -5.66 1.62
CA SER A 271 -7.91 -4.28 1.30
C SER A 271 -8.64 -4.21 -0.04
N SER A 272 -9.60 -5.10 -0.26
CA SER A 272 -10.33 -5.28 -1.53
C SER A 272 -11.01 -3.99 -1.96
N GLY A 273 -11.81 -3.40 -1.09
CA GLY A 273 -12.52 -2.15 -1.37
C GLY A 273 -11.58 -0.98 -1.68
N SER A 274 -10.37 -0.95 -1.05
CA SER A 274 -9.39 0.10 -1.30
C SER A 274 -8.89 0.08 -2.75
N ALA A 275 -8.55 -1.10 -3.27
CA ALA A 275 -8.07 -1.23 -4.63
C ALA A 275 -9.20 -1.08 -5.66
N VAL A 276 -10.38 -1.65 -5.39
CA VAL A 276 -11.58 -1.52 -6.24
C VAL A 276 -11.99 -0.05 -6.38
N ALA A 277 -12.06 0.70 -5.26
CA ALA A 277 -12.43 2.11 -5.27
C ALA A 277 -11.46 2.97 -6.11
N VAL A 278 -10.15 2.76 -5.96
CA VAL A 278 -9.12 3.47 -6.73
C VAL A 278 -9.19 3.11 -8.21
N CYS A 279 -9.31 1.82 -8.54
CA CYS A 279 -9.42 1.32 -9.90
C CYS A 279 -10.64 1.89 -10.63
N ALA A 280 -11.79 1.89 -9.97
CA ALA A 280 -13.06 2.40 -10.53
C ALA A 280 -13.17 3.93 -10.49
N GLY A 281 -12.18 4.65 -9.97
CA GLY A 281 -12.21 6.12 -9.85
C GLY A 281 -13.26 6.62 -8.85
N LEU A 282 -13.45 5.92 -7.74
CA LEU A 282 -14.35 6.29 -6.64
C LEU A 282 -13.64 7.07 -5.52
N CYS A 283 -12.33 7.19 -5.59
CA CYS A 283 -11.47 8.06 -4.79
C CYS A 283 -10.12 8.24 -5.51
N TYR A 284 -9.36 9.26 -5.14
CA TYR A 284 -8.04 9.50 -5.74
C TYR A 284 -6.96 8.61 -5.15
N ALA A 285 -7.07 8.34 -3.87
CA ALA A 285 -6.22 7.41 -3.16
C ALA A 285 -6.99 6.76 -1.99
N ALA A 286 -6.54 5.61 -1.56
CA ALA A 286 -7.12 4.88 -0.45
C ALA A 286 -6.03 4.46 0.56
N LEU A 287 -6.31 4.62 1.87
CA LEU A 287 -5.52 3.92 2.88
C LEU A 287 -5.87 2.44 2.89
N ALA A 288 -4.84 1.64 3.07
CA ALA A 288 -4.90 0.20 3.12
C ALA A 288 -3.97 -0.33 4.23
N SER A 289 -4.11 -1.59 4.60
CA SER A 289 -3.21 -2.25 5.54
C SER A 289 -2.74 -3.59 4.99
N GLU A 290 -1.56 -4.03 5.44
CA GLU A 290 -1.00 -5.29 4.98
C GLU A 290 -0.27 -6.04 6.08
N THR A 291 -0.62 -7.31 6.24
CA THR A 291 0.01 -8.27 7.16
C THR A 291 0.80 -9.34 6.41
N GLY A 292 0.34 -9.74 5.22
CA GLY A 292 0.97 -10.78 4.40
C GLY A 292 0.86 -10.58 2.88
N GLY A 293 0.24 -9.48 2.42
CA GLY A 293 -0.01 -9.20 0.99
C GLY A 293 -1.19 -8.26 0.78
N SER A 294 -1.85 -7.82 1.84
CA SER A 294 -3.18 -7.19 1.78
C SER A 294 -3.23 -5.75 1.20
N ILE A 295 -2.11 -5.15 0.81
CA ILE A 295 -2.01 -3.97 -0.07
C ILE A 295 -1.69 -4.45 -1.48
N ARG A 296 -0.65 -5.29 -1.58
CA ARG A 296 -0.05 -5.70 -2.85
C ARG A 296 -0.96 -6.60 -3.67
N LEU A 297 -1.61 -7.57 -3.04
CA LEU A 297 -2.54 -8.49 -3.72
C LEU A 297 -3.78 -7.76 -4.28
N PRO A 298 -4.48 -6.89 -3.51
CA PRO A 298 -5.56 -6.10 -4.09
C PRO A 298 -5.09 -5.11 -5.16
N ALA A 299 -3.93 -4.46 -4.97
CA ALA A 299 -3.34 -3.60 -6.00
C ALA A 299 -3.07 -4.37 -7.29
N ALA A 300 -2.54 -5.61 -7.18
CA ALA A 300 -2.30 -6.50 -8.30
C ALA A 300 -3.58 -6.92 -9.00
N ALA A 301 -4.58 -7.35 -8.24
CA ALA A 301 -5.86 -7.81 -8.79
C ALA A 301 -6.63 -6.71 -9.55
N ASN A 302 -6.40 -5.45 -9.21
CA ASN A 302 -7.09 -4.30 -9.78
C ASN A 302 -6.21 -3.45 -10.72
N GLY A 303 -4.93 -3.78 -10.91
CA GLY A 303 -4.03 -3.03 -11.80
C GLY A 303 -3.76 -1.60 -11.34
N VAL A 304 -3.65 -1.38 -10.05
CA VAL A 304 -3.36 -0.07 -9.45
C VAL A 304 -2.01 -0.06 -8.73
N THR A 305 -1.48 1.10 -8.43
CA THR A 305 -0.24 1.25 -7.67
C THR A 305 -0.49 1.05 -6.18
N GLY A 306 0.32 0.21 -5.53
CA GLY A 306 0.26 -0.03 -4.09
C GLY A 306 1.62 0.21 -3.43
N ILE A 307 1.65 0.96 -2.33
CA ILE A 307 2.86 1.14 -1.52
C ILE A 307 2.66 0.48 -0.16
N LYS A 308 3.44 -0.55 0.11
CA LYS A 308 3.66 -1.09 1.45
C LYS A 308 4.97 -0.53 1.98
N PRO A 309 4.95 0.41 2.93
CA PRO A 309 6.19 1.00 3.43
C PRO A 309 6.95 0.02 4.35
N THR A 310 8.07 0.46 4.87
CA THR A 310 8.79 -0.21 5.96
C THR A 310 7.88 -0.37 7.17
N TRP A 311 7.98 -1.51 7.87
CA TRP A 311 7.25 -1.70 9.13
C TRP A 311 7.60 -0.61 10.14
N GLY A 312 6.58 0.03 10.70
CA GLY A 312 6.74 1.16 11.61
C GLY A 312 6.98 2.53 10.92
N ARG A 313 7.06 2.61 9.58
CA ARG A 313 7.13 3.91 8.87
C ARG A 313 5.88 4.76 9.11
N VAL A 314 4.72 4.12 9.23
CA VAL A 314 3.41 4.72 9.49
C VAL A 314 2.88 4.17 10.81
N SER A 315 2.32 5.06 11.64
CA SER A 315 1.68 4.69 12.90
C SER A 315 0.48 3.77 12.69
N ARG A 316 0.32 2.81 13.61
CA ARG A 316 -0.82 1.89 13.70
C ARG A 316 -1.76 2.24 14.87
N HIS A 317 -1.52 3.38 15.53
CA HIS A 317 -2.40 3.81 16.62
C HIS A 317 -3.84 3.91 16.16
N ARG A 318 -4.75 3.24 16.87
CA ARG A 318 -6.18 3.11 16.56
C ARG A 318 -6.45 2.49 15.18
N THR A 319 -5.58 1.59 14.76
CA THR A 319 -5.84 0.65 13.66
C THR A 319 -6.20 -0.69 14.27
N PHE A 320 -7.31 -1.30 13.87
CA PHE A 320 -7.65 -2.64 14.33
C PHE A 320 -6.61 -3.64 13.82
N GLU A 321 -5.99 -4.38 14.73
CA GLU A 321 -4.85 -5.25 14.43
C GLU A 321 -5.27 -6.64 13.96
N LEU A 322 -4.56 -7.17 12.95
CA LEU A 322 -4.51 -8.60 12.68
C LEU A 322 -3.28 -9.22 13.37
N ALA A 323 -2.11 -8.63 13.14
CA ALA A 323 -0.86 -9.09 13.75
C ALA A 323 0.14 -7.92 13.90
N ALA A 324 0.25 -7.36 15.09
CA ALA A 324 0.98 -6.12 15.40
C ALA A 324 2.40 -6.04 14.82
N THR A 325 3.16 -7.16 14.84
CA THR A 325 4.55 -7.16 14.33
C THR A 325 4.66 -7.42 12.82
N LEU A 326 3.54 -7.60 12.13
CA LEU A 326 3.44 -7.83 10.69
C LEU A 326 2.63 -6.76 9.98
N ASP A 327 1.73 -6.07 10.69
CA ASP A 327 0.81 -5.08 10.12
C ASP A 327 1.56 -3.83 9.66
N HIS A 328 1.32 -3.46 8.41
CA HIS A 328 1.78 -2.23 7.78
C HIS A 328 0.57 -1.40 7.37
N VAL A 329 0.65 -0.10 7.54
CA VAL A 329 -0.28 0.86 6.95
C VAL A 329 0.35 1.44 5.71
N GLY A 330 -0.38 1.44 4.60
CA GLY A 330 0.12 1.96 3.33
C GLY A 330 -0.98 2.51 2.45
N VAL A 331 -0.66 2.71 1.18
CA VAL A 331 -1.45 3.49 0.25
C VAL A 331 -1.70 2.72 -1.03
N VAL A 332 -2.91 2.86 -1.56
CA VAL A 332 -3.27 2.47 -2.92
C VAL A 332 -3.69 3.74 -3.68
N ALA A 333 -3.11 3.95 -4.86
CA ALA A 333 -3.44 5.08 -5.75
C ALA A 333 -3.27 4.64 -7.20
N ARG A 334 -3.60 5.51 -8.17
CA ARG A 334 -3.39 5.17 -9.58
C ARG A 334 -1.95 5.34 -10.03
N SER A 335 -1.21 6.29 -9.43
CA SER A 335 0.20 6.50 -9.77
C SER A 335 1.09 6.47 -8.53
N ALA A 336 2.39 6.25 -8.75
CA ALA A 336 3.40 6.27 -7.69
C ALA A 336 3.54 7.68 -7.08
N ALA A 337 3.43 8.73 -7.89
CA ALA A 337 3.46 10.12 -7.43
C ALA A 337 2.26 10.44 -6.53
N ASP A 338 1.04 10.01 -6.90
CA ASP A 338 -0.15 10.19 -6.07
C ASP A 338 -0.04 9.43 -4.75
N ALA A 339 0.45 8.17 -4.80
CA ALA A 339 0.65 7.35 -3.61
C ALA A 339 1.72 7.93 -2.67
N ALA A 340 2.79 8.53 -3.22
CA ALA A 340 3.87 9.16 -2.48
C ALA A 340 3.37 10.32 -1.62
N VAL A 341 2.56 11.20 -2.19
CA VAL A 341 1.98 12.36 -1.49
C VAL A 341 1.14 11.92 -0.29
N VAL A 342 0.34 10.87 -0.45
CA VAL A 342 -0.47 10.34 0.66
C VAL A 342 0.41 9.67 1.71
N LEU A 343 1.42 8.89 1.29
CA LEU A 343 2.37 8.27 2.22
C LEU A 343 3.13 9.31 3.04
N GLU A 344 3.57 10.40 2.41
CA GLU A 344 4.26 11.51 3.07
C GLU A 344 3.39 12.12 4.17
N ALA A 345 2.13 12.37 3.89
CA ALA A 345 1.19 12.95 4.84
C ALA A 345 0.97 12.06 6.07
N ILE A 346 0.99 10.72 5.92
CA ILE A 346 0.67 9.80 7.02
C ILE A 346 1.89 9.20 7.73
N ALA A 347 3.11 9.32 7.16
CA ALA A 347 4.33 8.73 7.69
C ALA A 347 4.89 9.51 8.89
N GLY A 348 5.78 8.88 9.65
CA GLY A 348 6.58 9.51 10.71
C GLY A 348 6.26 9.04 12.11
N ALA A 349 7.06 9.51 13.07
CA ALA A 349 6.98 9.14 14.48
C ALA A 349 5.62 9.52 15.09
N ASP A 350 5.17 8.70 16.01
CA ASP A 350 3.92 8.93 16.74
C ASP A 350 4.14 8.63 18.23
N PRO A 351 3.86 9.59 19.13
CA PRO A 351 3.92 9.34 20.57
C PRO A 351 2.93 8.26 21.04
N ASP A 352 1.78 8.15 20.35
CA ASP A 352 0.71 7.21 20.69
C ASP A 352 0.97 5.79 20.14
N ASP A 353 1.93 5.64 19.21
CA ASP A 353 2.47 4.34 18.73
C ASP A 353 3.98 4.29 18.95
N PRO A 354 4.45 3.79 20.11
CA PRO A 354 5.89 3.67 20.39
C PRO A 354 6.66 2.78 19.40
N THR A 355 5.96 1.98 18.61
CA THR A 355 6.56 1.11 17.58
C THR A 355 6.74 1.81 16.24
N ALA A 356 6.15 3.01 16.07
CA ALA A 356 6.39 3.84 14.91
C ALA A 356 7.84 4.36 14.90
N SER A 357 8.46 4.30 13.73
CA SER A 357 9.86 4.69 13.55
C SER A 357 10.06 6.19 13.75
N ARG A 358 11.16 6.54 14.41
CA ARG A 358 11.64 7.93 14.54
C ARG A 358 12.54 8.36 13.38
N SER A 359 12.80 7.48 12.41
CA SER A 359 13.56 7.86 11.21
C SER A 359 12.86 9.00 10.48
N PRO A 360 13.61 10.02 10.05
CA PRO A 360 13.03 11.14 9.30
C PRO A 360 12.20 10.66 8.11
N VAL A 361 11.11 11.36 7.84
CA VAL A 361 10.32 11.15 6.63
C VAL A 361 10.96 12.02 5.54
N PRO A 362 11.49 11.42 4.46
CA PRO A 362 11.96 12.22 3.34
C PRO A 362 10.77 12.82 2.60
N ASP A 363 11.01 13.87 1.84
CA ASP A 363 10.08 14.34 0.82
C ASP A 363 10.05 13.28 -0.31
N PHE A 364 8.99 12.48 -0.35
CA PHE A 364 8.84 11.42 -1.35
C PHE A 364 8.51 11.97 -2.74
N SER A 365 8.04 13.21 -2.82
CA SER A 365 7.69 13.89 -4.06
C SER A 365 8.87 14.64 -4.67
N ASN A 366 9.89 14.97 -3.87
CA ASN A 366 11.10 15.63 -4.32
C ASN A 366 12.07 14.60 -4.95
N GLY A 367 12.58 14.90 -6.14
CA GLY A 367 13.51 14.00 -6.83
C GLY A 367 12.85 12.97 -7.76
N LEU A 368 11.59 13.16 -8.12
CA LEU A 368 10.92 12.37 -9.17
C LEU A 368 11.50 12.72 -10.56
N THR A 369 12.75 12.34 -10.78
CA THR A 369 13.57 12.79 -11.95
C THR A 369 13.33 12.01 -13.23
N GLY A 370 12.75 10.82 -13.14
CA GLY A 370 12.59 9.94 -14.31
C GLY A 370 13.90 9.31 -14.83
N ASP A 371 15.02 9.39 -14.07
CA ASP A 371 16.33 8.81 -14.38
C ASP A 371 16.74 7.85 -13.25
N LEU A 372 17.24 6.68 -13.64
CA LEU A 372 17.68 5.62 -12.71
C LEU A 372 19.20 5.36 -12.79
N LYS A 373 19.98 6.29 -13.31
CA LYS A 373 21.44 6.17 -13.33
C LYS A 373 22.00 6.01 -11.93
N GLY A 374 22.85 4.99 -11.75
CA GLY A 374 23.47 4.65 -10.48
C GLY A 374 22.58 3.81 -9.56
N VAL A 375 21.35 3.48 -9.95
CA VAL A 375 20.48 2.55 -9.22
C VAL A 375 20.86 1.11 -9.62
N ARG A 376 21.23 0.30 -8.63
CA ARG A 376 21.51 -1.13 -8.82
C ARG A 376 20.21 -1.91 -8.70
N LEU A 377 19.75 -2.48 -9.82
CA LEU A 377 18.53 -3.29 -9.88
C LEU A 377 18.88 -4.77 -9.77
N GLY A 378 18.60 -5.37 -8.63
CA GLY A 378 18.81 -6.80 -8.37
C GLY A 378 17.78 -7.66 -9.11
N VAL A 379 18.28 -8.66 -9.81
CA VAL A 379 17.50 -9.66 -10.54
C VAL A 379 17.96 -11.04 -10.10
N ASP A 380 17.03 -11.87 -9.67
CA ASP A 380 17.24 -13.30 -9.39
C ASP A 380 16.55 -14.11 -10.48
N GLU A 381 17.33 -14.60 -11.44
CA GLU A 381 16.81 -15.35 -12.59
C GLU A 381 16.12 -16.66 -12.18
N ALA A 382 16.58 -17.30 -11.09
CA ALA A 382 15.97 -18.51 -10.59
C ALA A 382 14.55 -18.25 -10.07
N TRP A 383 14.33 -17.11 -9.41
CA TRP A 383 13.02 -16.69 -8.96
C TRP A 383 12.08 -16.28 -10.10
N LEU A 384 12.62 -15.64 -11.13
CA LEU A 384 11.87 -15.26 -12.32
C LEU A 384 11.55 -16.46 -13.24
N GLY A 385 12.35 -17.52 -13.17
CA GLY A 385 12.15 -18.74 -13.96
C GLY A 385 11.30 -19.80 -13.29
N ALA A 386 11.03 -19.69 -11.99
CA ALA A 386 10.32 -20.70 -11.21
C ALA A 386 8.90 -20.27 -10.86
N HIS A 387 7.94 -21.18 -11.02
CA HIS A 387 6.56 -21.01 -10.54
C HIS A 387 5.78 -19.85 -11.18
N LEU A 388 6.19 -19.33 -12.34
CA LEU A 388 5.48 -18.26 -13.03
C LEU A 388 4.76 -18.78 -14.27
N ASP A 389 3.58 -18.23 -14.53
CA ASP A 389 3.01 -18.39 -15.86
C ASP A 389 3.78 -17.55 -16.89
N ASP A 390 3.70 -17.94 -18.15
CA ASP A 390 4.38 -17.28 -19.26
C ASP A 390 4.05 -15.78 -19.40
N ALA A 391 2.82 -15.37 -19.10
CA ALA A 391 2.40 -13.99 -19.25
C ALA A 391 3.02 -13.11 -18.16
N THR A 392 3.00 -13.57 -16.91
CA THR A 392 3.62 -12.92 -15.75
C THR A 392 5.14 -12.84 -15.92
N ALA A 393 5.78 -13.93 -16.35
CA ALA A 393 7.23 -13.95 -16.60
C ALA A 393 7.63 -12.91 -17.66
N ARG A 394 6.95 -12.90 -18.81
CA ARG A 394 7.23 -11.93 -19.89
C ARG A 394 6.96 -10.48 -19.46
N ALA A 395 5.86 -10.21 -18.77
CA ALA A 395 5.53 -8.86 -18.33
C ALA A 395 6.53 -8.33 -17.31
N THR A 396 6.95 -9.17 -16.35
CA THR A 396 7.98 -8.81 -15.36
C THR A 396 9.34 -8.56 -16.03
N SER A 397 9.74 -9.42 -16.96
CA SER A 397 10.99 -9.23 -17.72
C SER A 397 10.96 -7.94 -18.56
N ALA A 398 9.82 -7.61 -19.17
CA ALA A 398 9.66 -6.36 -19.91
C ALA A 398 9.74 -5.13 -18.98
N ALA A 399 9.18 -5.21 -17.76
CA ALA A 399 9.30 -4.15 -16.77
C ALA A 399 10.77 -3.94 -16.32
N ILE A 400 11.51 -5.04 -16.08
CA ILE A 400 12.95 -4.98 -15.76
C ILE A 400 13.74 -4.35 -16.92
N ALA A 401 13.43 -4.71 -18.17
CA ALA A 401 14.06 -4.11 -19.34
C ALA A 401 13.80 -2.60 -19.43
N ALA A 402 12.57 -2.15 -19.16
CA ALA A 402 12.22 -0.74 -19.14
C ALA A 402 12.99 0.03 -18.04
N LEU A 403 13.13 -0.55 -16.84
CA LEU A 403 13.95 0.05 -15.76
C LEU A 403 15.43 0.17 -16.17
N ARG A 404 15.96 -0.81 -16.89
CA ARG A 404 17.32 -0.75 -17.45
C ARG A 404 17.46 0.35 -18.51
N GLU A 405 16.47 0.53 -19.37
CA GLU A 405 16.45 1.62 -20.35
C GLU A 405 16.46 3.01 -19.71
N LEU A 406 15.90 3.13 -18.50
CA LEU A 406 15.96 4.33 -17.68
C LEU A 406 17.31 4.53 -16.99
N GLY A 407 18.28 3.63 -17.19
CA GLY A 407 19.64 3.76 -16.68
C GLY A 407 19.96 2.92 -15.45
N ALA A 408 19.04 2.07 -14.95
CA ALA A 408 19.34 1.16 -13.87
C ALA A 408 20.39 0.11 -14.29
N GLU A 409 21.35 -0.16 -13.42
CA GLU A 409 22.36 -1.21 -13.59
C GLU A 409 21.81 -2.55 -13.09
N LEU A 410 21.74 -3.56 -13.98
CA LEU A 410 21.29 -4.90 -13.59
C LEU A 410 22.38 -5.61 -12.79
N VAL A 411 22.04 -6.09 -11.61
CA VAL A 411 22.93 -6.85 -10.73
C VAL A 411 22.31 -8.23 -10.46
N ALA A 412 23.05 -9.29 -10.73
CA ALA A 412 22.63 -10.63 -10.36
C ALA A 412 22.65 -10.78 -8.83
N VAL A 413 21.54 -11.18 -8.27
CA VAL A 413 21.40 -11.45 -6.83
C VAL A 413 20.83 -12.85 -6.61
N THR A 414 21.07 -13.40 -5.42
CA THR A 414 20.42 -14.64 -4.97
C THR A 414 19.57 -14.33 -3.74
N LEU A 415 18.27 -14.44 -3.89
CA LEU A 415 17.32 -14.25 -2.80
C LEU A 415 17.38 -15.45 -1.84
N PRO A 416 17.18 -15.24 -0.53
CA PRO A 416 17.10 -16.36 0.39
C PRO A 416 15.85 -17.21 0.11
N ASP A 417 15.95 -18.52 0.37
CA ASP A 417 14.79 -19.42 0.29
C ASP A 417 13.65 -18.90 1.18
N VAL A 418 12.46 -18.83 0.60
CA VAL A 418 11.25 -18.29 1.23
C VAL A 418 10.27 -19.34 1.70
N ASN A 419 10.47 -20.61 1.37
CA ASN A 419 9.49 -21.66 1.68
C ASN A 419 9.12 -21.70 3.16
N ASP A 420 10.13 -21.64 4.06
CA ASP A 420 9.84 -21.55 5.48
C ASP A 420 9.03 -20.28 5.83
N MET A 421 9.32 -19.14 5.20
CA MET A 421 8.68 -17.86 5.53
C MET A 421 7.21 -17.78 5.10
N ILE A 422 6.82 -18.47 4.03
CA ILE A 422 5.44 -18.58 3.60
C ILE A 422 4.62 -19.28 4.69
N TRP A 423 5.11 -20.43 5.16
CA TRP A 423 4.39 -21.25 6.13
C TRP A 423 4.54 -20.78 7.58
N ASP A 424 5.68 -20.20 7.96
CA ASP A 424 5.92 -19.61 9.28
C ASP A 424 5.08 -18.35 9.52
N TRP A 425 4.65 -17.67 8.43
CA TRP A 425 3.80 -16.50 8.54
C TRP A 425 2.47 -16.82 9.25
N PHE A 426 1.83 -17.95 8.92
CA PHE A 426 0.53 -18.32 9.49
C PHE A 426 0.57 -18.47 11.01
N PRO A 427 1.43 -19.30 11.63
CA PRO A 427 1.47 -19.42 13.07
C PRO A 427 1.96 -18.13 13.77
N VAL A 428 2.86 -17.36 13.16
CA VAL A 428 3.27 -16.05 13.70
C VAL A 428 2.09 -15.05 13.68
N CYS A 429 1.32 -15.03 12.62
CA CYS A 429 0.10 -14.25 12.52
C CYS A 429 -0.96 -14.72 13.52
N ALA A 430 -1.21 -16.03 13.60
CA ALA A 430 -2.23 -16.67 14.42
C ALA A 430 -2.14 -16.29 15.91
N VAL A 431 -0.94 -16.34 16.49
CA VAL A 431 -0.74 -15.98 17.91
C VAL A 431 -1.13 -14.53 18.15
N GLN A 432 -0.73 -13.62 17.27
CA GLN A 432 -1.02 -12.20 17.41
C GLN A 432 -2.51 -11.91 17.15
N THR A 433 -3.12 -12.60 16.18
CA THR A 433 -4.57 -12.55 15.95
C THR A 433 -5.34 -13.04 17.18
N ALA A 434 -4.91 -14.13 17.81
CA ALA A 434 -5.53 -14.63 19.03
C ALA A 434 -5.48 -13.61 20.18
N LEU A 435 -4.37 -12.87 20.30
CA LEU A 435 -4.23 -11.77 21.26
C LEU A 435 -5.14 -10.59 20.91
N ALA A 436 -5.17 -10.16 19.65
CA ALA A 436 -6.00 -9.04 19.20
C ALA A 436 -7.52 -9.29 19.42
N HIS A 437 -7.93 -10.56 19.43
CA HIS A 437 -9.33 -10.96 19.62
C HIS A 437 -9.67 -11.49 21.02
N GLU A 438 -8.73 -11.47 21.98
CA GLU A 438 -8.91 -12.12 23.29
C GLU A 438 -10.13 -11.61 24.07
N SER A 439 -10.51 -10.34 23.90
CA SER A 439 -11.65 -9.73 24.58
C SER A 439 -13.02 -10.29 24.13
N THR A 440 -13.09 -10.89 22.94
CA THR A 440 -14.33 -11.39 22.34
C THR A 440 -14.27 -12.87 22.00
N TYR A 441 -13.11 -13.49 22.00
CA TYR A 441 -12.91 -14.89 21.70
C TYR A 441 -12.32 -15.62 22.93
N PRO A 442 -12.84 -16.80 23.37
CA PRO A 442 -13.81 -17.66 22.68
C PRO A 442 -15.28 -17.36 22.99
N SER A 443 -15.59 -16.40 23.87
CA SER A 443 -16.95 -16.17 24.40
C SER A 443 -18.00 -15.94 23.30
N ARG A 444 -17.61 -15.27 22.21
CA ARG A 444 -18.46 -14.95 21.05
C ARG A 444 -18.04 -15.67 19.77
N ARG A 445 -17.44 -16.87 19.89
CA ARG A 445 -16.91 -17.66 18.76
C ARG A 445 -17.88 -17.83 17.59
N ASN A 446 -19.17 -17.99 17.87
CA ASN A 446 -20.20 -18.22 16.85
C ASN A 446 -20.45 -17.01 15.93
N GLU A 447 -19.95 -15.84 16.29
CA GLU A 447 -20.07 -14.61 15.50
C GLU A 447 -18.88 -14.43 14.54
N TYR A 448 -17.86 -15.29 14.63
CA TYR A 448 -16.69 -15.31 13.78
C TYR A 448 -16.87 -16.23 12.57
N GLY A 449 -16.30 -15.86 11.44
CA GLY A 449 -16.18 -16.73 10.28
C GLY A 449 -15.24 -17.92 10.53
N PRO A 450 -15.43 -19.01 9.76
CA PRO A 450 -14.68 -20.22 9.99
C PRO A 450 -13.17 -20.04 9.82
N SER A 451 -12.72 -19.26 8.85
CA SER A 451 -11.30 -19.05 8.57
C SER A 451 -10.61 -18.22 9.66
N LEU A 452 -11.23 -17.11 10.10
CA LEU A 452 -10.68 -16.30 11.18
C LEU A 452 -10.70 -17.05 12.52
N ALA A 453 -11.78 -17.77 12.82
CA ALA A 453 -11.86 -18.61 14.02
C ALA A 453 -10.78 -19.71 14.03
N ALA A 454 -10.53 -20.36 12.90
CA ALA A 454 -9.46 -21.37 12.78
C ALA A 454 -8.07 -20.77 13.01
N LEU A 455 -7.79 -19.58 12.49
CA LEU A 455 -6.54 -18.86 12.73
C LEU A 455 -6.36 -18.54 14.22
N ILE A 456 -7.41 -18.03 14.87
CA ILE A 456 -7.39 -17.72 16.31
C ILE A 456 -7.11 -19.00 17.13
N GLU A 457 -7.80 -20.12 16.84
CA GLU A 457 -7.56 -21.39 17.54
C GLU A 457 -6.15 -21.92 17.33
N GLN A 458 -5.60 -21.82 16.12
CA GLN A 458 -4.19 -22.14 15.85
C GLN A 458 -3.26 -21.32 16.74
N GLY A 459 -3.51 -20.01 16.86
CA GLY A 459 -2.70 -19.13 17.68
C GLY A 459 -2.76 -19.46 19.17
N ARG A 460 -3.94 -19.82 19.67
CA ARG A 460 -4.17 -20.24 21.06
C ARG A 460 -3.49 -21.57 21.41
N ALA A 461 -3.35 -22.45 20.42
CA ALA A 461 -2.72 -23.77 20.60
C ALA A 461 -1.19 -23.76 20.50
N LEU A 462 -0.59 -22.70 19.94
CA LEU A 462 0.85 -22.64 19.70
C LEU A 462 1.62 -22.47 21.01
N SER A 463 2.63 -23.30 21.22
CA SER A 463 3.50 -23.17 22.40
C SER A 463 4.48 -22.00 22.27
N GLY A 464 4.88 -21.42 23.40
CA GLY A 464 5.90 -20.37 23.42
C GLY A 464 7.24 -20.82 22.83
N MET A 465 7.61 -22.10 22.96
CA MET A 465 8.84 -22.65 22.37
C MET A 465 8.76 -22.72 20.83
N GLU A 466 7.61 -23.09 20.28
CA GLU A 466 7.37 -23.07 18.83
C GLU A 466 7.40 -21.65 18.30
N LEU A 467 6.69 -20.72 18.93
CA LEU A 467 6.73 -19.31 18.57
C LEU A 467 8.16 -18.78 18.56
N GLN A 468 8.96 -19.10 19.59
CA GLN A 468 10.35 -18.62 19.65
C GLN A 468 11.21 -19.17 18.50
N ARG A 469 11.01 -20.43 18.08
CA ARG A 469 11.71 -21.00 16.92
C ARG A 469 11.33 -20.26 15.63
N LEU A 470 10.04 -19.94 15.43
CA LEU A 470 9.54 -19.16 14.29
C LEU A 470 10.18 -17.77 14.26
N LEU A 471 10.21 -17.08 15.38
CA LEU A 471 10.82 -15.74 15.49
C LEU A 471 12.32 -15.75 15.24
N LEU A 472 13.04 -16.82 15.63
CA LEU A 472 14.47 -16.98 15.31
C LEU A 472 14.68 -17.21 13.80
N ARG A 473 13.88 -18.06 13.15
CA ARG A 473 13.96 -18.24 11.68
C ARG A 473 13.67 -16.93 10.96
N ARG A 474 12.63 -16.19 11.38
CA ARG A 474 12.33 -14.85 10.86
C ARG A 474 13.54 -13.90 10.95
N ARG A 475 14.27 -13.88 12.07
CA ARG A 475 15.48 -13.05 12.24
C ARG A 475 16.60 -13.46 11.29
N VAL A 476 16.84 -14.78 11.13
CA VAL A 476 17.83 -15.30 10.18
C VAL A 476 17.48 -14.90 8.75
N PHE A 477 16.22 -15.05 8.36
CA PHE A 477 15.74 -14.62 7.04
C PHE A 477 15.96 -13.11 6.80
N ARG A 478 15.60 -12.27 7.77
CA ARG A 478 15.83 -10.81 7.70
C ARG A 478 17.31 -10.47 7.48
N GLY A 479 18.22 -11.15 8.19
CA GLY A 479 19.66 -10.97 8.01
C GLY A 479 20.15 -11.35 6.62
N LYS A 480 19.68 -12.49 6.08
CA LYS A 480 19.99 -12.93 4.71
C LYS A 480 19.47 -11.97 3.66
N LEU A 481 18.22 -11.50 3.80
CA LEU A 481 17.63 -10.53 2.87
C LEU A 481 18.34 -9.17 2.95
N ALA A 482 18.75 -8.72 4.13
CA ALA A 482 19.52 -7.48 4.29
C ALA A 482 20.86 -7.53 3.54
N ALA A 483 21.51 -8.72 3.47
CA ALA A 483 22.74 -8.89 2.70
C ALA A 483 22.51 -8.70 1.18
N VAL A 484 21.34 -9.06 0.64
CA VAL A 484 20.99 -8.81 -0.77
C VAL A 484 21.00 -7.32 -1.06
N PHE A 485 20.46 -6.50 -0.14
CA PHE A 485 20.46 -5.03 -0.26
C PHE A 485 21.84 -4.37 -0.04
N GLY A 486 22.86 -5.13 0.29
CA GLY A 486 24.25 -4.69 0.19
C GLY A 486 24.76 -4.66 -1.26
N ALA A 487 24.24 -5.54 -2.11
CA ALA A 487 24.60 -5.63 -3.52
C ALA A 487 23.66 -4.84 -4.45
N ALA A 488 22.38 -4.75 -4.13
CA ALA A 488 21.36 -4.10 -4.94
C ALA A 488 20.57 -3.05 -4.12
N ASP A 489 20.15 -1.97 -4.75
CA ASP A 489 19.32 -0.94 -4.12
C ASP A 489 17.83 -1.30 -4.19
N ILE A 490 17.43 -1.92 -5.27
CA ILE A 490 16.07 -2.36 -5.58
C ILE A 490 16.13 -3.80 -6.12
N VAL A 491 15.18 -4.62 -5.75
CA VAL A 491 14.95 -5.96 -6.35
C VAL A 491 13.60 -5.96 -7.03
N ALA A 492 13.52 -6.37 -8.30
CA ALA A 492 12.28 -6.47 -9.06
C ALA A 492 11.78 -7.91 -9.11
N LEU A 493 10.50 -8.10 -8.77
CA LEU A 493 9.83 -9.41 -8.69
C LEU A 493 8.37 -9.29 -9.17
N PRO A 494 7.70 -10.39 -9.57
CA PRO A 494 6.25 -10.39 -9.69
C PRO A 494 5.57 -10.21 -8.32
N VAL A 495 4.25 -10.04 -8.32
CA VAL A 495 3.43 -10.02 -7.09
C VAL A 495 2.66 -11.34 -6.93
N LEU A 496 2.12 -11.84 -8.02
CA LEU A 496 1.42 -13.13 -8.13
C LEU A 496 2.27 -14.07 -8.99
N ALA A 497 2.25 -15.36 -8.68
CA ALA A 497 2.94 -16.38 -9.47
C ALA A 497 2.32 -16.56 -10.87
N GLY A 498 1.01 -16.38 -10.96
CA GLY A 498 0.24 -16.36 -12.19
C GLY A 498 -0.67 -15.13 -12.27
N GLY A 499 -1.61 -15.14 -13.19
CA GLY A 499 -2.65 -14.13 -13.29
C GLY A 499 -3.56 -14.07 -12.05
N VAL A 500 -4.46 -13.10 -12.02
CA VAL A 500 -5.47 -12.97 -10.97
C VAL A 500 -6.37 -14.23 -10.97
N PRO A 501 -6.53 -14.93 -9.83
CA PRO A 501 -7.37 -16.15 -9.79
C PRO A 501 -8.85 -15.81 -9.93
N THR A 502 -9.63 -16.75 -10.46
CA THR A 502 -11.09 -16.63 -10.46
C THR A 502 -11.67 -16.81 -9.06
N ILE A 503 -12.88 -16.28 -8.83
CA ILE A 503 -13.62 -16.53 -7.58
C ILE A 503 -13.86 -18.03 -7.35
N GLU A 504 -14.09 -18.79 -8.42
CA GLU A 504 -14.24 -20.25 -8.35
C GLU A 504 -12.95 -20.91 -7.81
N ARG A 505 -11.76 -20.52 -8.34
CA ARG A 505 -10.46 -21.02 -7.85
C ARG A 505 -10.23 -20.65 -6.40
N MET A 506 -10.61 -19.42 -5.99
CA MET A 506 -10.53 -18.95 -4.60
C MET A 506 -11.52 -19.66 -3.66
N SER A 507 -12.55 -20.29 -4.17
CA SER A 507 -13.47 -21.12 -3.37
C SER A 507 -12.92 -22.53 -3.07
N ASN A 508 -11.82 -22.91 -3.73
CA ASN A 508 -11.14 -24.19 -3.60
C ASN A 508 -9.65 -23.98 -3.35
N ILE A 509 -9.33 -23.36 -2.20
CA ILE A 509 -7.96 -23.04 -1.81
C ILE A 509 -7.23 -24.31 -1.36
N ASP A 510 -6.06 -24.55 -1.95
CA ASP A 510 -5.11 -25.61 -1.60
C ASP A 510 -3.73 -25.01 -1.29
N ASP A 511 -2.80 -25.86 -0.87
CA ASP A 511 -1.45 -25.43 -0.49
C ASP A 511 -0.69 -24.79 -1.66
N GLU A 512 -0.94 -25.21 -2.91
CA GLU A 512 -0.33 -24.65 -4.11
C GLU A 512 -0.79 -23.21 -4.31
N LEU A 513 -2.09 -22.95 -4.29
CA LEU A 513 -2.64 -21.59 -4.41
C LEU A 513 -2.19 -20.69 -3.26
N ILE A 514 -2.13 -21.22 -2.03
CA ILE A 514 -1.60 -20.48 -0.88
C ILE A 514 -0.15 -20.07 -1.14
N ALA A 515 0.68 -21.01 -1.59
CA ALA A 515 2.08 -20.72 -1.89
C ALA A 515 2.22 -19.69 -3.02
N ASP A 516 1.42 -19.78 -4.07
CA ASP A 516 1.44 -18.85 -5.21
C ASP A 516 1.01 -17.43 -4.83
N LEU A 517 -0.01 -17.30 -3.99
CA LEU A 517 -0.47 -15.99 -3.49
C LEU A 517 0.54 -15.33 -2.53
N HIS A 518 1.29 -16.14 -1.78
CA HIS A 518 2.11 -15.62 -0.69
C HIS A 518 3.62 -15.61 -0.95
N ARG A 519 4.11 -16.35 -1.96
CA ARG A 519 5.55 -16.47 -2.29
C ARG A 519 6.25 -15.11 -2.44
N PHE A 520 5.59 -14.18 -3.12
CA PHE A 520 6.14 -12.86 -3.42
C PHE A 520 5.69 -11.77 -2.45
N THR A 521 4.93 -12.11 -1.40
CA THR A 521 4.37 -11.12 -0.46
C THR A 521 4.75 -11.40 1.01
N CYS A 522 4.36 -12.54 1.57
CA CYS A 522 4.57 -12.86 2.99
C CYS A 522 6.03 -12.75 3.47
N PRO A 523 7.05 -13.24 2.73
CA PRO A 523 8.43 -13.15 3.18
C PRO A 523 8.90 -11.71 3.43
N PHE A 524 8.43 -10.78 2.61
CA PHE A 524 8.77 -9.36 2.73
C PHE A 524 7.98 -8.64 3.83
N ASN A 525 6.81 -9.17 4.24
CA ASN A 525 6.15 -8.77 5.49
C ASN A 525 6.90 -9.31 6.71
N MET A 526 7.34 -10.56 6.66
CA MET A 526 8.19 -11.16 7.70
C MET A 526 9.51 -10.40 7.86
N ALA A 527 10.08 -9.89 6.78
CA ALA A 527 11.25 -9.01 6.82
C ALA A 527 10.91 -7.58 7.27
N GLY A 528 9.74 -7.06 6.96
CA GLY A 528 9.32 -5.69 7.25
C GLY A 528 9.87 -4.64 6.28
N VAL A 529 10.39 -5.04 5.11
CA VAL A 529 10.97 -4.15 4.10
C VAL A 529 9.90 -3.50 3.22
N PRO A 530 10.14 -2.30 2.64
CA PRO A 530 9.18 -1.61 1.79
C PRO A 530 9.04 -2.27 0.41
N SER A 531 7.88 -2.06 -0.24
CA SER A 531 7.59 -2.53 -1.58
C SER A 531 6.63 -1.58 -2.29
N VAL A 532 6.81 -1.43 -3.61
CA VAL A 532 5.89 -0.71 -4.52
C VAL A 532 5.43 -1.65 -5.61
N VAL A 533 4.12 -1.73 -5.82
CA VAL A 533 3.47 -2.54 -6.86
C VAL A 533 3.03 -1.64 -8.01
N LEU A 534 3.27 -2.10 -9.24
CA LEU A 534 2.96 -1.35 -10.46
C LEU A 534 2.36 -2.27 -11.53
N PRO A 535 1.35 -1.81 -12.30
CA PRO A 535 0.91 -2.53 -13.48
C PRO A 535 2.01 -2.51 -14.57
N CYS A 536 2.17 -3.65 -15.26
CA CYS A 536 3.19 -3.83 -16.29
C CYS A 536 2.68 -4.52 -17.55
N GLY A 537 1.37 -4.78 -17.64
CA GLY A 537 0.79 -5.43 -18.80
C GLY A 537 -0.69 -5.70 -18.63
N ILE A 538 -1.29 -6.24 -19.69
CA ILE A 538 -2.64 -6.81 -19.69
C ILE A 538 -2.53 -8.24 -20.22
N ALA A 539 -3.08 -9.19 -19.48
CA ALA A 539 -3.14 -10.58 -19.87
C ALA A 539 -4.15 -10.82 -21.01
N LYS A 540 -4.11 -12.00 -21.64
CA LYS A 540 -5.04 -12.33 -22.75
C LYS A 540 -6.52 -12.31 -22.35
N ASN A 541 -6.82 -12.55 -21.07
CA ASN A 541 -8.16 -12.48 -20.50
C ASN A 541 -8.59 -11.05 -20.13
N GLY A 542 -7.81 -10.01 -20.48
CA GLY A 542 -8.13 -8.61 -20.20
C GLY A 542 -7.76 -8.12 -18.80
N LEU A 543 -7.21 -8.96 -17.94
CA LEU A 543 -6.84 -8.60 -16.57
C LEU A 543 -5.43 -8.00 -16.49
N PRO A 544 -5.16 -7.14 -15.50
CA PRO A 544 -3.85 -6.53 -15.31
C PRO A 544 -2.79 -7.55 -14.91
N LEU A 545 -1.59 -7.36 -15.45
CA LEU A 545 -0.35 -7.97 -14.98
C LEU A 545 0.45 -6.93 -14.22
N VAL A 546 1.10 -7.35 -13.15
CA VAL A 546 1.79 -6.45 -12.23
C VAL A 546 3.14 -7.02 -11.80
N PHE A 547 4.06 -6.13 -11.47
CA PHE A 547 5.31 -6.45 -10.80
C PHE A 547 5.48 -5.59 -9.55
N GLN A 548 6.45 -5.91 -8.72
CA GLN A 548 6.82 -5.10 -7.57
C GLN A 548 8.31 -4.82 -7.55
N MET A 549 8.65 -3.70 -6.95
CA MET A 549 10.00 -3.35 -6.55
C MET A 549 10.09 -3.36 -5.04
N ILE A 550 11.14 -3.98 -4.49
CA ILE A 550 11.39 -4.14 -3.07
C ILE A 550 12.75 -3.51 -2.77
N GLY A 551 12.86 -2.80 -1.66
CA GLY A 551 14.10 -2.16 -1.25
C GLY A 551 14.46 -2.44 0.21
N ALA A 552 15.61 -1.92 0.65
CA ALA A 552 16.03 -1.96 2.04
C ALA A 552 15.05 -1.20 2.96
N HIS A 553 15.13 -1.43 4.27
CA HIS A 553 14.32 -0.65 5.20
C HIS A 553 14.55 0.86 4.98
N PHE A 554 13.46 1.61 4.93
CA PHE A 554 13.42 3.06 4.76
C PHE A 554 13.89 3.58 3.39
N SER A 555 13.90 2.73 2.35
CA SER A 555 14.19 3.12 0.97
C SER A 555 12.96 3.50 0.15
N GLU A 556 11.86 3.87 0.79
CA GLU A 556 10.61 4.22 0.10
C GLU A 556 10.81 5.30 -0.97
N ALA A 557 11.65 6.31 -0.70
CA ALA A 557 11.93 7.38 -1.66
C ALA A 557 12.55 6.85 -2.97
N SER A 558 13.53 5.94 -2.87
CA SER A 558 14.15 5.31 -4.04
C SER A 558 13.16 4.46 -4.82
N LEU A 559 12.30 3.72 -4.12
CA LEU A 559 11.25 2.91 -4.74
C LEU A 559 10.22 3.78 -5.47
N VAL A 560 9.79 4.88 -4.87
CA VAL A 560 8.85 5.83 -5.46
C VAL A 560 9.46 6.50 -6.68
N CYS A 561 10.72 6.93 -6.61
CA CYS A 561 11.45 7.51 -7.74
C CYS A 561 11.51 6.54 -8.92
N ALA A 562 11.91 5.28 -8.67
CA ALA A 562 11.94 4.25 -9.70
C ALA A 562 10.56 3.94 -10.29
N ALA A 563 9.53 3.89 -9.44
CA ALA A 563 8.16 3.67 -9.85
C ALA A 563 7.62 4.80 -10.72
N HIS A 564 7.90 6.05 -10.34
CA HIS A 564 7.53 7.22 -11.13
C HIS A 564 8.24 7.24 -12.49
N ALA A 565 9.57 7.00 -12.50
CA ALA A 565 10.36 6.91 -13.73
C ALA A 565 9.81 5.86 -14.69
N TYR A 566 9.47 4.67 -14.18
CA TYR A 566 8.83 3.61 -14.95
C TYR A 566 7.49 4.05 -15.54
N GLN A 567 6.64 4.70 -14.74
CA GLN A 567 5.31 5.18 -15.16
C GLN A 567 5.40 6.35 -16.15
N ALA A 568 6.50 7.12 -16.15
CA ALA A 568 6.73 8.20 -17.11
C ALA A 568 7.00 7.69 -18.56
N ILE A 569 7.51 6.46 -18.70
CA ILE A 569 7.79 5.86 -20.02
C ILE A 569 6.80 4.77 -20.41
N THR A 570 5.86 4.44 -19.53
CA THR A 570 4.82 3.42 -19.75
C THR A 570 3.44 3.99 -19.46
N GLU A 571 2.41 3.40 -20.06
CA GLU A 571 1.03 3.85 -19.87
C GLU A 571 0.16 2.82 -19.13
N TRP A 572 0.77 1.79 -18.51
CA TRP A 572 0.01 0.72 -17.89
C TRP A 572 -0.89 1.19 -16.76
N HIS A 573 -0.44 2.16 -15.96
CA HIS A 573 -1.20 2.77 -14.87
C HIS A 573 -2.37 3.66 -15.35
N MET A 574 -2.39 4.00 -16.64
CA MET A 574 -3.48 4.74 -17.28
C MET A 574 -4.58 3.81 -17.82
N ARG A 575 -4.32 2.51 -17.89
CA ARG A 575 -5.32 1.53 -18.32
C ARG A 575 -6.42 1.41 -17.26
N ARG A 576 -7.64 1.28 -17.71
CA ARG A 576 -8.85 1.24 -16.86
C ARG A 576 -9.82 0.21 -17.39
N PRO A 577 -10.59 -0.42 -16.46
CA PRO A 577 -11.69 -1.29 -16.86
C PRO A 577 -12.81 -0.49 -17.55
N THR A 578 -13.58 -1.17 -18.38
CA THR A 578 -14.81 -0.63 -18.91
C THR A 578 -15.89 -0.74 -17.84
N MET A 579 -16.27 0.39 -17.24
CA MET A 579 -17.33 0.39 -16.23
C MET A 579 -18.69 0.02 -16.87
N PRO A 580 -19.54 -0.75 -16.15
CA PRO A 580 -20.92 -0.98 -16.57
C PRO A 580 -21.59 0.37 -16.83
N ARG A 581 -22.31 0.50 -17.94
CA ARG A 581 -23.18 1.66 -18.13
C ARG A 581 -24.21 1.64 -17.02
N ALA A 582 -24.36 2.76 -16.31
CA ALA A 582 -25.36 2.88 -15.28
C ALA A 582 -26.73 2.48 -15.83
N HIS A 583 -27.33 1.48 -15.22
CA HIS A 583 -28.78 1.38 -15.31
C HIS A 583 -29.33 2.67 -14.70
N ALA A 584 -30.21 3.38 -15.42
CA ALA A 584 -30.84 4.58 -14.91
C ALA A 584 -31.35 4.26 -13.49
N ILE A 585 -30.78 4.93 -12.49
CA ILE A 585 -31.24 4.78 -11.10
C ILE A 585 -32.69 5.24 -11.11
N GLU A 586 -33.63 4.37 -10.75
CA GLU A 586 -35.00 4.75 -10.47
C GLU A 586 -34.98 5.95 -9.52
N PRO A 587 -35.68 7.04 -9.80
CA PRO A 587 -35.63 8.29 -9.01
C PRO A 587 -35.89 8.09 -7.51
N ASP A 588 -36.52 7.00 -7.12
CA ASP A 588 -36.78 6.62 -5.73
C ASP A 588 -35.56 6.09 -4.97
N GLN A 589 -34.58 5.47 -5.64
CA GLN A 589 -33.32 5.06 -5.00
C GLN A 589 -32.41 6.26 -4.72
N ALA A 590 -32.38 7.24 -5.60
CA ALA A 590 -31.65 8.49 -5.39
C ALA A 590 -32.21 9.27 -4.17
N ARG A 591 -33.54 9.25 -3.98
CA ARG A 591 -34.19 9.85 -2.81
C ARG A 591 -33.92 9.10 -1.51
N ARG A 592 -33.76 7.77 -1.53
CA ARG A 592 -33.42 6.96 -0.33
C ARG A 592 -31.99 7.19 0.14
N VAL A 593 -31.05 7.43 -0.74
CA VAL A 593 -29.66 7.79 -0.37
C VAL A 593 -29.56 9.23 0.14
N ALA A 594 -30.38 10.15 -0.40
CA ALA A 594 -30.44 11.54 0.05
C ALA A 594 -31.41 11.76 1.24
N GLY A 595 -32.34 10.86 1.50
CA GLY A 595 -33.47 11.04 2.42
C GLY A 595 -33.50 10.19 3.69
N ALA A 596 -32.45 9.42 4.00
CA ALA A 596 -32.40 8.63 5.25
C ALA A 596 -32.08 9.45 6.51
N SER A 597 -32.26 10.78 6.48
CA SER A 597 -31.91 11.68 7.60
C SER A 597 -33.06 12.58 8.11
N CYS A 598 -34.35 12.29 7.82
CA CYS A 598 -35.42 13.11 8.40
C CYS A 598 -36.75 12.36 8.56
N SER A 599 -36.79 11.29 9.37
CA SER A 599 -38.07 10.86 9.98
C SER A 599 -37.86 9.76 11.04
N GLY A 600 -37.46 10.15 12.22
CA GLY A 600 -37.27 9.20 13.33
C GLY A 600 -37.16 9.80 14.75
N ILE A 601 -37.43 11.11 14.90
CA ILE A 601 -37.55 11.70 16.24
C ILE A 601 -38.79 12.60 16.23
N LEU A 602 -39.94 12.01 16.47
CA LEU A 602 -41.18 12.63 17.02
C LEU A 602 -42.29 11.57 16.98
N ARG A 603 -42.39 10.78 18.05
CA ARG A 603 -43.62 10.23 18.67
C ARG A 603 -43.27 9.12 19.65
N SER A 604 -43.14 9.48 20.90
CA SER A 604 -43.84 8.83 22.03
C SER A 604 -43.52 9.61 23.31
N GLN A 605 -44.53 10.28 23.72
CA GLN A 605 -44.71 10.63 25.13
C GLN A 605 -44.90 9.36 25.94
#